data_2d73027ff8f30585f845021aeb71b970
#
_entry.id   2d73027ff8f30585f845021aeb71b970
#
_cell.length_a   1.000
_cell.length_b   1.000
_cell.length_c   1.000
_cell.angle_alpha   90.00
_cell.angle_beta   90.00
_cell.angle_gamma   90.00
#
_symmetry.space_group_name_H-M   'P 1'
#
loop_
_entity.id
_entity.type
_entity.pdbx_description
1 polymer ?
#
loop_
_entity_poly.entity_id
_entity_poly.type
_entity_poly.pdbx_seq_one_letter_code
_entity_poly.pdbx_strand_id
1 'polypeptide(L)'
;MRVLIVSPSYLPEIGAAPSRVTNMAEGLSGLGIKVDVLTCLPNYPKGRIFDGYRGAFSKTEDVNGITVFRYWTYASISRRPLVRLVSMCSFATTLWCFALKRKRIKSYDKVIIQTPPVLAAASAMLLFRCCYRKKVVLNVSDLWPLSAVELGAMKEGGVYHGVMGRIERFLYRKATACQGQSKEIVDYIKRYEPGKASFLYRNLQHRFVLPNQPPSSRKPFRIVYAGLLGVAQNILELIAVSYTHLTLPTNRE
;
A
#
# COMPACT_ATOMS: atom_id res chain seq x y z
N MET A 1 4.61 22.95 -7.61
CA MET A 1 3.50 21.98 -7.49
C MET A 1 3.48 21.42 -6.08
N ARG A 2 2.29 21.21 -5.52
CA ARG A 2 2.13 20.64 -4.18
C ARG A 2 1.23 19.40 -4.22
N VAL A 3 1.70 18.29 -3.65
CA VAL A 3 1.03 16.98 -3.68
C VAL A 3 0.74 16.50 -2.26
N LEU A 4 -0.45 15.96 -2.03
CA LEU A 4 -0.79 15.23 -0.83
C LEU A 4 -0.81 13.73 -1.15
N ILE A 5 -0.11 12.92 -0.40
CA ILE A 5 -0.22 11.46 -0.45
C ILE A 5 -1.08 11.00 0.73
N VAL A 6 -2.12 10.22 0.44
CA VAL A 6 -3.01 9.63 1.46
C VAL A 6 -2.77 8.13 1.50
N SER A 7 -2.28 7.66 2.63
CA SER A 7 -2.00 6.24 2.88
C SER A 7 -2.19 5.91 4.36
N PRO A 8 -2.73 4.76 4.73
CA PRO A 8 -2.79 4.35 6.13
C PRO A 8 -1.43 3.96 6.71
N SER A 9 -0.40 3.80 5.88
CA SER A 9 0.94 3.37 6.31
C SER A 9 2.01 4.34 5.83
N TYR A 10 2.90 4.74 6.74
CA TYR A 10 4.06 5.58 6.47
C TYR A 10 5.12 5.37 7.54
N LEU A 11 6.34 5.91 7.35
CA LEU A 11 7.36 5.92 8.40
C LEU A 11 6.78 6.39 9.76
N PRO A 12 7.20 5.85 10.91
CA PRO A 12 8.31 4.90 11.13
C PRO A 12 7.89 3.42 11.03
N GLU A 13 6.75 3.10 10.45
CA GLU A 13 6.35 1.71 10.19
C GLU A 13 7.31 1.06 9.18
N ILE A 14 7.55 -0.24 9.37
CA ILE A 14 8.45 -1.03 8.51
C ILE A 14 7.62 -2.07 7.75
N GLY A 15 7.81 -2.14 6.43
CA GLY A 15 7.14 -3.10 5.58
C GLY A 15 6.97 -2.60 4.15
N ALA A 16 6.39 -3.42 3.29
CA ALA A 16 6.25 -3.10 1.86
C ALA A 16 5.38 -1.86 1.60
N ALA A 17 4.28 -1.69 2.32
CA ALA A 17 3.38 -0.56 2.12
C ALA A 17 4.00 0.78 2.58
N PRO A 18 4.55 0.91 3.81
CA PRO A 18 5.24 2.13 4.21
C PRO A 18 6.41 2.46 3.29
N SER A 19 7.27 1.49 2.93
CA SER A 19 8.42 1.71 2.05
C SER A 19 8.01 2.26 0.69
N ARG A 20 6.93 1.75 0.10
CA ARG A 20 6.41 2.27 -1.19
C ARG A 20 5.99 3.73 -1.11
N VAL A 21 5.28 4.08 -0.05
CA VAL A 21 4.80 5.46 0.14
C VAL A 21 5.96 6.40 0.43
N THR A 22 6.93 5.95 1.23
CA THR A 22 8.15 6.72 1.53
C THR A 22 8.97 6.97 0.26
N ASN A 23 9.26 5.93 -0.52
CA ASN A 23 10.01 6.08 -1.78
C ASN A 23 9.29 7.02 -2.76
N MET A 24 7.96 6.96 -2.82
CA MET A 24 7.18 7.88 -3.65
C MET A 24 7.28 9.32 -3.14
N ALA A 25 7.14 9.53 -1.84
CA ALA A 25 7.18 10.86 -1.24
C ALA A 25 8.56 11.49 -1.38
N GLU A 26 9.62 10.74 -1.09
CA GLU A 26 11.01 11.19 -1.23
C GLU A 26 11.38 11.42 -2.69
N GLY A 27 10.99 10.51 -3.59
CA GLY A 27 11.22 10.67 -5.02
C GLY A 27 10.56 11.91 -5.61
N LEU A 28 9.30 12.19 -5.25
CA LEU A 28 8.63 13.42 -5.66
C LEU A 28 9.28 14.68 -5.04
N SER A 29 9.68 14.59 -3.78
CA SER A 29 10.39 15.69 -3.10
C SER A 29 11.73 15.98 -3.77
N GLY A 30 12.49 14.94 -4.15
CA GLY A 30 13.76 15.07 -4.89
C GLY A 30 13.61 15.71 -6.27
N LEU A 31 12.40 15.66 -6.85
CA LEU A 31 12.03 16.38 -8.08
C LEU A 31 11.57 17.83 -7.84
N GLY A 32 11.73 18.38 -6.64
CA GLY A 32 11.33 19.73 -6.28
C GLY A 32 9.83 19.91 -6.05
N ILE A 33 9.06 18.82 -5.91
CA ILE A 33 7.63 18.86 -5.61
C ILE A 33 7.43 18.94 -4.09
N LYS A 34 6.65 19.89 -3.60
CA LYS A 34 6.28 19.92 -2.19
C LYS A 34 5.31 18.79 -1.88
N VAL A 35 5.72 17.87 -1.04
CA VAL A 35 4.95 16.69 -0.66
C VAL A 35 4.54 16.76 0.81
N ASP A 36 3.28 16.48 1.08
CA ASP A 36 2.77 16.21 2.42
C ASP A 36 2.16 14.80 2.43
N VAL A 37 2.13 14.16 3.60
CA VAL A 37 1.54 12.85 3.79
C VAL A 37 0.41 12.91 4.82
N LEU A 38 -0.74 12.32 4.49
CA LEU A 38 -1.86 12.10 5.40
C LEU A 38 -1.95 10.60 5.70
N THR A 39 -1.76 10.23 6.95
CA THR A 39 -1.66 8.83 7.38
C THR A 39 -2.31 8.61 8.74
N CYS A 40 -2.36 7.37 9.21
CA CYS A 40 -2.76 7.08 10.58
C CYS A 40 -1.56 7.14 11.55
N LEU A 41 -1.85 7.09 12.85
CA LEU A 41 -0.83 6.88 13.87
C LEU A 41 -0.17 5.52 13.66
N PRO A 42 1.18 5.42 13.74
CA PRO A 42 1.92 4.21 13.41
C PRO A 42 1.58 3.06 14.36
N ASN A 43 1.33 1.89 13.79
CA ASN A 43 0.86 0.74 14.54
C ASN A 43 1.35 -0.61 13.98
N TYR A 44 1.77 -0.67 12.72
CA TYR A 44 2.25 -1.90 12.08
C TYR A 44 3.76 -2.12 12.32
N PRO A 45 4.23 -3.34 12.60
CA PRO A 45 3.48 -4.62 12.59
C PRO A 45 2.86 -5.01 13.94
N LYS A 46 3.06 -4.23 14.99
CA LYS A 46 2.73 -4.60 16.38
C LYS A 46 1.21 -4.65 16.66
N GLY A 47 0.37 -4.06 15.78
CA GLY A 47 -1.07 -3.96 15.98
C GLY A 47 -1.47 -3.12 17.21
N ARG A 48 -0.59 -2.23 17.64
CA ARG A 48 -0.80 -1.24 18.71
C ARG A 48 -0.09 0.04 18.34
N ILE A 49 -0.66 1.17 18.71
CA ILE A 49 -0.04 2.48 18.49
C ILE A 49 1.36 2.51 19.14
N PHE A 50 2.36 2.98 18.41
CA PHE A 50 3.74 3.07 18.88
C PHE A 50 3.86 4.02 20.09
N ASP A 51 4.83 3.76 20.97
CA ASP A 51 4.93 4.44 22.27
C ASP A 51 4.97 5.96 22.17
N GLY A 52 5.68 6.55 21.23
CA GLY A 52 5.73 8.01 21.02
C GLY A 52 4.46 8.65 20.45
N TYR A 53 3.39 7.85 20.24
CA TYR A 53 2.12 8.29 19.63
C TYR A 53 0.89 7.89 20.46
N ARG A 54 1.07 7.19 21.58
CA ARG A 54 -0.03 6.77 22.46
C ARG A 54 -0.75 7.96 23.05
N GLY A 55 -2.07 7.83 23.18
CA GLY A 55 -2.93 8.88 23.72
C GLY A 55 -3.21 10.05 22.79
N ALA A 56 -2.53 10.15 21.65
CA ALA A 56 -2.80 11.19 20.68
C ALA A 56 -3.98 10.81 19.77
N PHE A 57 -4.88 11.77 19.52
CA PHE A 57 -5.88 11.64 18.46
C PHE A 57 -5.32 12.06 17.10
N SER A 58 -4.46 13.07 17.08
CA SER A 58 -3.76 13.51 15.89
C SER A 58 -2.37 14.03 16.21
N LYS A 59 -1.44 13.92 15.27
CA LYS A 59 -0.09 14.47 15.37
C LYS A 59 0.32 15.04 14.02
N THR A 60 0.99 16.17 14.03
CA THR A 60 1.64 16.73 12.84
C THR A 60 3.13 16.79 13.14
N GLU A 61 3.93 16.22 12.27
CA GLU A 61 5.37 16.16 12.43
C GLU A 61 6.09 16.31 11.08
N ASP A 62 7.35 16.59 11.10
CA ASP A 62 8.24 16.54 9.94
C ASP A 62 9.02 15.22 9.95
N VAL A 63 9.04 14.56 8.81
CA VAL A 63 9.81 13.32 8.59
C VAL A 63 10.59 13.50 7.31
N ASN A 64 11.91 13.64 7.41
CA ASN A 64 12.81 13.83 6.27
C ASN A 64 12.43 15.03 5.37
N GLY A 65 11.98 16.16 5.97
CA GLY A 65 11.53 17.35 5.23
C GLY A 65 10.12 17.25 4.64
N ILE A 66 9.39 16.18 4.96
CA ILE A 66 8.01 15.95 4.53
C ILE A 66 7.07 16.16 5.70
N THR A 67 6.09 17.05 5.55
CA THR A 67 5.06 17.26 6.59
C THR A 67 4.09 16.08 6.61
N VAL A 68 3.98 15.42 7.77
CA VAL A 68 3.13 14.23 7.97
C VAL A 68 1.99 14.58 8.93
N PHE A 69 0.75 14.39 8.45
CA PHE A 69 -0.46 14.54 9.25
C PHE A 69 -0.96 13.15 9.64
N ARG A 70 -0.96 12.84 10.93
CA ARG A 70 -1.40 11.57 11.46
C ARG A 70 -2.72 11.72 12.20
N TYR A 71 -3.61 10.76 11.98
CA TYR A 71 -4.87 10.66 12.71
C TYR A 71 -5.01 9.29 13.36
N TRP A 72 -5.81 9.26 14.38
CA TRP A 72 -6.06 8.04 15.15
C TRP A 72 -6.63 6.93 14.28
N THR A 73 -6.24 5.70 14.60
CA THR A 73 -6.78 4.46 14.03
C THR A 73 -6.91 3.43 15.14
N TYR A 74 -7.88 2.56 15.02
CA TYR A 74 -7.99 1.38 15.86
C TYR A 74 -6.98 0.33 15.41
N ALA A 75 -5.86 0.27 16.10
CA ALA A 75 -4.77 -0.64 15.79
C ALA A 75 -5.09 -2.05 16.30
N SER A 76 -5.03 -3.07 15.42
CA SER A 76 -5.26 -4.46 15.78
C SER A 76 -4.63 -5.42 14.79
N ILE A 77 -4.09 -6.54 15.29
CA ILE A 77 -3.63 -7.69 14.50
C ILE A 77 -4.64 -8.84 14.51
N SER A 78 -5.83 -8.62 15.06
CA SER A 78 -6.86 -9.64 15.17
C SER A 78 -7.28 -10.15 13.79
N ARG A 79 -7.44 -11.47 13.69
CA ARG A 79 -7.99 -12.13 12.48
C ARG A 79 -9.52 -12.12 12.42
N ARG A 80 -10.20 -11.68 13.50
CA ARG A 80 -11.66 -11.62 13.56
C ARG A 80 -12.20 -10.59 12.54
N PRO A 81 -13.15 -10.96 11.65
CA PRO A 81 -13.63 -10.10 10.58
C PRO A 81 -14.15 -8.73 11.04
N LEU A 82 -14.95 -8.71 12.12
CA LEU A 82 -15.49 -7.47 12.67
C LEU A 82 -14.40 -6.52 13.19
N VAL A 83 -13.39 -7.05 13.88
CA VAL A 83 -12.28 -6.26 14.40
C VAL A 83 -11.47 -5.66 13.25
N ARG A 84 -11.24 -6.44 12.18
CA ARG A 84 -10.60 -5.93 10.97
C ARG A 84 -11.40 -4.84 10.29
N LEU A 85 -12.73 -5.02 10.20
CA LEU A 85 -13.61 -4.00 9.65
C LEU A 85 -13.55 -2.70 10.45
N VAL A 86 -13.63 -2.77 11.78
CA VAL A 86 -13.48 -1.60 12.67
C VAL A 86 -12.14 -0.92 12.46
N SER A 87 -11.05 -1.68 12.37
CA SER A 87 -9.70 -1.14 12.08
C SER A 87 -9.68 -0.40 10.73
N MET A 88 -10.23 -1.00 9.68
CA MET A 88 -10.28 -0.39 8.35
C MET A 88 -11.15 0.87 8.31
N CYS A 89 -12.29 0.86 9.01
CA CYS A 89 -13.20 2.00 9.08
C CYS A 89 -12.67 3.14 9.95
N SER A 90 -11.85 2.84 10.97
CA SER A 90 -11.40 3.85 11.92
C SER A 90 -10.59 4.97 11.27
N PHE A 91 -9.59 4.63 10.44
CA PHE A 91 -8.85 5.64 9.68
C PHE A 91 -9.71 6.26 8.58
N ALA A 92 -10.57 5.48 7.93
CA ALA A 92 -11.50 5.99 6.92
C ALA A 92 -12.43 7.10 7.46
N THR A 93 -12.76 7.06 8.75
CA THR A 93 -13.55 8.11 9.42
C THR A 93 -12.69 9.25 9.94
N THR A 94 -11.59 8.95 10.63
CA THR A 94 -10.74 9.99 11.26
C THR A 94 -10.03 10.89 10.25
N LEU A 95 -9.73 10.40 9.03
CA LEU A 95 -9.15 11.23 7.99
C LEU A 95 -10.03 12.44 7.61
N TRP A 96 -11.35 12.41 7.89
CA TRP A 96 -12.24 13.56 7.65
C TRP A 96 -11.93 14.74 8.56
N CYS A 97 -11.27 14.52 9.70
CA CYS A 97 -10.76 15.62 10.53
C CYS A 97 -9.77 16.51 9.76
N PHE A 98 -9.12 15.97 8.72
CA PHE A 98 -8.29 16.78 7.83
C PHE A 98 -9.09 17.82 7.03
N ALA A 99 -10.41 17.61 6.86
CA ALA A 99 -11.30 18.58 6.22
C ALA A 99 -11.33 19.95 6.93
N LEU A 100 -11.04 19.97 8.24
CA LEU A 100 -10.90 21.21 9.02
C LEU A 100 -9.74 22.09 8.52
N LYS A 101 -8.75 21.50 7.89
CA LYS A 101 -7.59 22.21 7.30
C LYS A 101 -7.89 22.71 5.86
N ARG A 102 -9.03 23.35 5.66
CA ARG A 102 -9.54 23.78 4.33
C ARG A 102 -8.52 24.54 3.50
N LYS A 103 -7.81 25.51 4.09
CA LYS A 103 -6.77 26.30 3.40
C LYS A 103 -5.65 25.39 2.88
N ARG A 104 -5.24 24.39 3.69
CA ARG A 104 -4.22 23.42 3.32
C ARG A 104 -4.70 22.52 2.17
N ILE A 105 -5.93 22.00 2.23
CA ILE A 105 -6.50 21.17 1.17
C ILE A 105 -6.55 21.94 -0.15
N LYS A 106 -6.98 23.20 -0.11
CA LYS A 106 -7.05 24.05 -1.31
C LYS A 106 -5.68 24.26 -1.96
N SER A 107 -4.59 24.28 -1.19
CA SER A 107 -3.23 24.50 -1.70
C SER A 107 -2.62 23.28 -2.43
N TYR A 108 -3.23 22.09 -2.38
CA TYR A 108 -2.75 20.96 -3.14
C TYR A 108 -3.22 21.00 -4.58
N ASP A 109 -2.30 20.77 -5.52
CA ASP A 109 -2.60 20.64 -6.95
C ASP A 109 -3.15 19.25 -7.27
N LYS A 110 -2.58 18.22 -6.63
CA LYS A 110 -2.97 16.81 -6.82
C LYS A 110 -2.98 16.07 -5.48
N VAL A 111 -3.77 15.02 -5.44
CA VAL A 111 -3.81 14.07 -4.31
C VAL A 111 -3.52 12.68 -4.87
N ILE A 112 -2.60 11.95 -4.25
CA ILE A 112 -2.34 10.55 -4.54
C ILE A 112 -2.98 9.72 -3.43
N ILE A 113 -3.84 8.78 -3.78
CA ILE A 113 -4.52 7.91 -2.82
C ILE A 113 -4.01 6.48 -3.00
N GLN A 114 -3.48 5.90 -1.93
CA GLN A 114 -3.02 4.51 -1.91
C GLN A 114 -4.20 3.55 -1.71
N THR A 115 -4.26 2.48 -2.50
CA THR A 115 -5.17 1.35 -2.31
C THR A 115 -4.42 0.01 -2.49
N PRO A 116 -4.74 -1.06 -1.75
CA PRO A 116 -5.62 -1.12 -0.58
C PRO A 116 -5.06 -0.36 0.65
N PRO A 117 -5.84 -0.16 1.73
CA PRO A 117 -7.21 -0.63 1.99
C PRO A 117 -8.28 0.17 1.25
N VAL A 118 -9.25 -0.55 0.67
CA VAL A 118 -10.26 0.01 -0.22
C VAL A 118 -11.17 1.02 0.48
N LEU A 119 -11.54 0.78 1.75
CA LEU A 119 -12.43 1.67 2.52
C LEU A 119 -11.76 3.01 2.83
N ALA A 120 -10.50 3.01 3.22
CA ALA A 120 -9.73 4.24 3.45
C ALA A 120 -9.57 5.03 2.14
N ALA A 121 -9.27 4.32 1.04
CA ALA A 121 -9.16 4.92 -0.28
C ALA A 121 -10.50 5.53 -0.76
N ALA A 122 -11.63 4.83 -0.51
CA ALA A 122 -12.95 5.34 -0.87
C ALA A 122 -13.31 6.59 -0.06
N SER A 123 -13.04 6.59 1.23
CA SER A 123 -13.26 7.74 2.11
C SER A 123 -12.41 8.94 1.67
N ALA A 124 -11.12 8.73 1.36
CA ALA A 124 -10.25 9.76 0.82
C ALA A 124 -10.75 10.27 -0.55
N MET A 125 -11.22 9.37 -1.43
CA MET A 125 -11.80 9.73 -2.72
C MET A 125 -13.03 10.62 -2.56
N LEU A 126 -13.93 10.28 -1.66
CA LEU A 126 -15.10 11.10 -1.33
C LEU A 126 -14.66 12.49 -0.86
N LEU A 127 -13.75 12.56 0.10
CA LEU A 127 -13.27 13.84 0.62
C LEU A 127 -12.59 14.66 -0.47
N PHE A 128 -11.52 14.16 -1.08
CA PHE A 128 -10.68 14.98 -1.94
C PHE A 128 -11.25 15.16 -3.36
N ARG A 129 -11.83 14.13 -3.96
CA ARG A 129 -12.36 14.20 -5.33
C ARG A 129 -13.77 14.71 -5.38
N CYS A 130 -14.66 14.21 -4.53
CA CYS A 130 -16.08 14.58 -4.60
C CYS A 130 -16.35 15.90 -3.87
N CYS A 131 -15.87 16.09 -2.63
CA CYS A 131 -16.13 17.31 -1.86
C CYS A 131 -15.23 18.47 -2.27
N TYR A 132 -13.91 18.24 -2.41
CA TYR A 132 -12.94 19.31 -2.74
C TYR A 132 -12.56 19.40 -4.21
N ARG A 133 -13.10 18.53 -5.08
CA ARG A 133 -12.88 18.49 -6.53
C ARG A 133 -11.41 18.47 -6.96
N LYS A 134 -10.55 17.87 -6.15
CA LYS A 134 -9.11 17.74 -6.45
C LYS A 134 -8.86 16.73 -7.57
N LYS A 135 -7.76 16.91 -8.30
CA LYS A 135 -7.24 15.89 -9.23
C LYS A 135 -6.64 14.76 -8.40
N VAL A 136 -7.19 13.54 -8.54
CA VAL A 136 -6.78 12.38 -7.75
C VAL A 136 -6.10 11.37 -8.65
N VAL A 137 -4.89 10.98 -8.28
CA VAL A 137 -4.20 9.80 -8.84
C VAL A 137 -4.39 8.64 -7.86
N LEU A 138 -4.98 7.55 -8.33
CA LEU A 138 -5.15 6.35 -7.53
C LEU A 138 -3.93 5.45 -7.70
N ASN A 139 -3.20 5.18 -6.62
CA ASN A 139 -2.07 4.25 -6.61
C ASN A 139 -2.55 2.86 -6.20
N VAL A 140 -2.64 1.96 -7.17
CA VAL A 140 -3.13 0.59 -6.98
C VAL A 140 -1.94 -0.34 -6.82
N SER A 141 -1.74 -0.85 -5.62
CA SER A 141 -0.64 -1.78 -5.32
C SER A 141 -1.06 -3.23 -5.31
N ASP A 142 -2.36 -3.49 -5.24
CA ASP A 142 -2.93 -4.83 -5.24
C ASP A 142 -4.40 -4.76 -5.70
N LEU A 143 -4.87 -5.79 -6.38
CA LEU A 143 -6.25 -5.90 -6.86
C LEU A 143 -7.14 -6.47 -5.75
N TRP A 144 -7.84 -5.60 -5.05
CA TRP A 144 -8.79 -5.97 -4.03
C TRP A 144 -10.22 -5.72 -4.54
N PRO A 145 -11.15 -6.71 -4.58
CA PRO A 145 -11.18 -7.94 -3.77
C PRO A 145 -10.54 -9.19 -4.41
N LEU A 146 -10.06 -9.12 -5.66
CA LEU A 146 -9.56 -10.29 -6.40
C LEU A 146 -8.50 -11.08 -5.59
N SER A 147 -7.46 -10.42 -5.12
CA SER A 147 -6.39 -11.07 -4.34
C SER A 147 -6.89 -11.72 -3.05
N ALA A 148 -7.94 -11.18 -2.43
CA ALA A 148 -8.54 -11.79 -1.25
C ALA A 148 -9.31 -13.09 -1.58
N VAL A 149 -9.91 -13.17 -2.76
CA VAL A 149 -10.56 -14.40 -3.26
C VAL A 149 -9.50 -15.45 -3.60
N GLU A 150 -8.46 -15.08 -4.33
CA GLU A 150 -7.37 -15.99 -4.70
C GLU A 150 -6.64 -16.57 -3.49
N LEU A 151 -6.49 -15.79 -2.41
CA LEU A 151 -5.91 -16.24 -1.15
C LEU A 151 -6.90 -17.00 -0.24
N GLY A 152 -8.14 -17.24 -0.69
CA GLY A 152 -9.17 -17.91 0.09
C GLY A 152 -9.67 -17.11 1.31
N ALA A 153 -9.30 -15.81 1.41
CA ALA A 153 -9.71 -14.94 2.51
C ALA A 153 -11.11 -14.33 2.31
N MET A 154 -11.69 -14.50 1.11
CA MET A 154 -13.01 -13.99 0.75
C MET A 154 -13.70 -14.97 -0.22
N LYS A 155 -14.99 -15.24 0.02
CA LYS A 155 -15.78 -16.07 -0.87
C LYS A 155 -16.20 -15.25 -2.10
N GLU A 156 -15.92 -15.77 -3.30
CA GLU A 156 -16.38 -15.20 -4.56
C GLU A 156 -17.91 -15.19 -4.62
N GLY A 157 -18.49 -14.16 -5.23
CA GLY A 157 -19.95 -14.01 -5.36
C GLY A 157 -20.70 -13.65 -4.08
N GLY A 158 -20.03 -13.60 -2.91
CA GLY A 158 -20.63 -13.20 -1.65
C GLY A 158 -20.97 -11.69 -1.60
N VAL A 159 -21.86 -11.31 -0.68
CA VAL A 159 -22.27 -9.90 -0.50
C VAL A 159 -21.07 -8.98 -0.25
N TYR A 160 -20.12 -9.40 0.59
CA TYR A 160 -18.93 -8.63 0.89
C TYR A 160 -18.04 -8.44 -0.35
N HIS A 161 -17.85 -9.50 -1.15
CA HIS A 161 -17.16 -9.43 -2.44
C HIS A 161 -17.82 -8.42 -3.38
N GLY A 162 -19.16 -8.50 -3.52
CA GLY A 162 -19.92 -7.58 -4.38
C GLY A 162 -19.82 -6.12 -3.93
N VAL A 163 -19.85 -5.85 -2.62
CA VAL A 163 -19.68 -4.49 -2.07
C VAL A 163 -18.29 -3.97 -2.33
N MET A 164 -17.25 -4.75 -2.02
CA MET A 164 -15.86 -4.34 -2.24
C MET A 164 -15.56 -4.10 -3.73
N GLY A 165 -16.08 -4.93 -4.64
CA GLY A 165 -15.94 -4.73 -6.07
C GLY A 165 -16.67 -3.47 -6.59
N ARG A 166 -17.82 -3.10 -6.00
CA ARG A 166 -18.48 -1.82 -6.33
C ARG A 166 -17.65 -0.63 -5.88
N ILE A 167 -17.03 -0.71 -4.70
CA ILE A 167 -16.16 0.34 -4.18
C ILE A 167 -14.90 0.45 -5.04
N GLU A 168 -14.29 -0.65 -5.42
CA GLU A 168 -13.13 -0.68 -6.32
C GLU A 168 -13.45 0.01 -7.66
N ARG A 169 -14.55 -0.35 -8.32
CA ARG A 169 -14.99 0.30 -9.58
C ARG A 169 -15.30 1.78 -9.37
N PHE A 170 -15.89 2.16 -8.25
CA PHE A 170 -16.08 3.57 -7.89
C PHE A 170 -14.75 4.32 -7.83
N LEU A 171 -13.71 3.74 -7.22
CA LEU A 171 -12.38 4.32 -7.14
C LEU A 171 -11.79 4.54 -8.54
N TYR A 172 -11.80 3.53 -9.41
CA TYR A 172 -11.30 3.64 -10.77
C TYR A 172 -12.04 4.71 -11.56
N ARG A 173 -13.36 4.72 -11.52
CA ARG A 173 -14.19 5.68 -12.24
C ARG A 173 -13.95 7.13 -11.78
N LYS A 174 -13.83 7.37 -10.46
CA LYS A 174 -13.68 8.71 -9.90
C LYS A 174 -12.26 9.26 -9.95
N ALA A 175 -11.24 8.42 -10.00
CA ALA A 175 -9.86 8.85 -10.15
C ALA A 175 -9.67 9.66 -11.44
N THR A 176 -8.79 10.66 -11.40
CA THR A 176 -8.36 11.40 -12.60
C THR A 176 -7.44 10.56 -13.45
N ALA A 177 -6.55 9.79 -12.78
CA ALA A 177 -5.67 8.82 -13.38
C ALA A 177 -5.42 7.69 -12.37
N CYS A 178 -4.99 6.53 -12.87
CA CYS A 178 -4.58 5.40 -12.05
C CYS A 178 -3.13 5.04 -12.34
N GLN A 179 -2.44 4.55 -11.32
CA GLN A 179 -1.14 3.92 -11.49
C GLN A 179 -1.15 2.54 -10.85
N GLY A 180 -0.60 1.56 -11.56
CA GLY A 180 -0.48 0.18 -11.09
C GLY A 180 0.97 -0.22 -10.96
N GLN A 181 1.27 -1.11 -10.01
CA GLN A 181 2.64 -1.58 -9.78
C GLN A 181 3.08 -2.66 -10.75
N SER A 182 2.15 -3.31 -11.42
CA SER A 182 2.42 -4.29 -12.47
C SER A 182 1.58 -4.00 -13.72
N LYS A 183 1.96 -4.61 -14.84
CA LYS A 183 1.22 -4.50 -16.09
C LYS A 183 -0.19 -5.10 -15.94
N GLU A 184 -0.30 -6.21 -15.22
CA GLU A 184 -1.56 -6.91 -14.93
C GLU A 184 -2.55 -5.99 -14.21
N ILE A 185 -2.09 -5.20 -13.22
CA ILE A 185 -2.92 -4.22 -12.51
C ILE A 185 -3.39 -3.13 -13.48
N VAL A 186 -2.51 -2.61 -14.32
CA VAL A 186 -2.87 -1.57 -15.31
C VAL A 186 -3.88 -2.12 -16.32
N ASP A 187 -3.66 -3.33 -16.82
CA ASP A 187 -4.55 -3.97 -17.79
C ASP A 187 -5.91 -4.30 -17.15
N TYR A 188 -5.93 -4.73 -15.88
CA TYR A 188 -7.17 -4.95 -15.13
C TYR A 188 -7.97 -3.65 -14.98
N ILE A 189 -7.34 -2.54 -14.60
CA ILE A 189 -8.01 -1.23 -14.51
C ILE A 189 -8.61 -0.84 -15.86
N LYS A 190 -7.88 -1.01 -16.95
CA LYS A 190 -8.33 -0.68 -18.30
C LYS A 190 -9.52 -1.53 -18.79
N ARG A 191 -9.68 -2.76 -18.29
CA ARG A 191 -10.87 -3.60 -18.58
C ARG A 191 -12.15 -2.96 -18.04
N TYR A 192 -12.09 -2.32 -16.87
CA TYR A 192 -13.26 -1.67 -16.26
C TYR A 192 -13.45 -0.22 -16.73
N GLU A 193 -12.36 0.47 -17.01
CA GLU A 193 -12.35 1.88 -17.41
C GLU A 193 -11.39 2.10 -18.60
N PRO A 194 -11.79 1.68 -19.84
CA PRO A 194 -10.88 1.70 -21.00
C PRO A 194 -10.31 3.08 -21.33
N GLY A 195 -11.08 4.16 -21.09
CA GLY A 195 -10.64 5.54 -21.32
C GLY A 195 -9.83 6.15 -20.19
N LYS A 196 -9.55 5.40 -19.11
CA LYS A 196 -8.83 5.93 -17.96
C LYS A 196 -7.34 6.07 -18.27
N ALA A 197 -6.79 7.27 -18.04
CA ALA A 197 -5.35 7.47 -18.02
C ALA A 197 -4.72 6.56 -16.96
N SER A 198 -3.99 5.55 -17.41
CA SER A 198 -3.38 4.54 -16.52
C SER A 198 -1.95 4.29 -16.93
N PHE A 199 -1.05 4.21 -15.95
CA PHE A 199 0.37 4.04 -16.20
C PHE A 199 1.01 3.08 -15.19
N LEU A 200 2.11 2.46 -15.61
CA LEU A 200 2.89 1.56 -14.79
C LEU A 200 3.80 2.37 -13.87
N TYR A 201 3.70 2.15 -12.57
CA TYR A 201 4.60 2.71 -11.57
C TYR A 201 5.13 1.58 -10.69
N ARG A 202 6.36 1.15 -10.96
CA ARG A 202 7.04 0.16 -10.15
C ARG A 202 7.75 0.82 -8.98
N ASN A 203 7.59 0.24 -7.80
CA ASN A 203 8.33 0.67 -6.62
C ASN A 203 9.77 0.16 -6.73
N LEU A 204 10.66 1.01 -7.21
CA LEU A 204 12.10 0.73 -7.21
C LEU A 204 12.66 1.14 -5.85
N GLN A 205 13.38 0.22 -5.23
CA GLN A 205 14.19 0.55 -4.06
C GLN A 205 15.43 1.33 -4.49
N HIS A 206 16.02 2.10 -3.55
CA HIS A 206 17.30 2.75 -3.79
C HIS A 206 18.32 1.73 -4.32
N ARG A 207 19.08 2.12 -5.34
CA ARG A 207 20.13 1.27 -5.89
C ARG A 207 21.17 1.01 -4.79
N PHE A 208 21.24 -0.22 -4.34
CA PHE A 208 22.39 -0.69 -3.59
C PHE A 208 23.52 -0.95 -4.60
N VAL A 209 24.63 -0.29 -4.42
CA VAL A 209 25.87 -0.66 -5.11
C VAL A 209 26.34 -1.93 -4.43
N LEU A 210 26.10 -3.07 -5.07
CA LEU A 210 26.69 -4.32 -4.61
C LEU A 210 28.19 -4.23 -4.76
N PRO A 211 28.98 -4.59 -3.73
CA PRO A 211 30.41 -4.70 -3.90
C PRO A 211 30.72 -5.71 -5.02
N ASN A 212 31.62 -5.33 -5.93
CA ASN A 212 32.09 -6.20 -7.01
C ASN A 212 32.85 -7.38 -6.42
N GLN A 213 32.15 -8.36 -5.90
CA GLN A 213 32.75 -9.65 -5.54
C GLN A 213 32.44 -10.64 -6.66
N PRO A 214 33.46 -11.22 -7.29
CA PRO A 214 33.24 -12.28 -8.26
C PRO A 214 32.49 -13.45 -7.56
N PRO A 215 31.51 -14.06 -8.24
CA PRO A 215 30.80 -15.21 -7.66
C PRO A 215 31.81 -16.33 -7.37
N SER A 216 31.87 -16.77 -6.13
CA SER A 216 32.72 -17.88 -5.72
C SER A 216 32.21 -19.17 -6.38
N SER A 217 33.00 -19.72 -7.31
CA SER A 217 32.66 -20.89 -8.12
C SER A 217 32.61 -22.22 -7.35
N ARG A 218 32.89 -22.23 -6.04
CA ARG A 218 33.03 -23.45 -5.23
C ARG A 218 32.05 -23.57 -4.08
N LYS A 219 30.98 -22.79 -4.03
CA LYS A 219 29.99 -22.89 -2.95
C LYS A 219 28.74 -23.61 -3.45
N PRO A 220 28.09 -24.40 -2.59
CA PRO A 220 26.81 -25.01 -2.95
C PRO A 220 25.82 -23.89 -3.33
N PHE A 221 24.97 -24.17 -4.31
CA PHE A 221 23.91 -23.27 -4.72
C PHE A 221 23.02 -22.94 -3.53
N ARG A 222 22.83 -21.64 -3.23
CA ARG A 222 22.02 -21.20 -2.10
C ARG A 222 20.80 -20.46 -2.60
N ILE A 223 19.63 -20.92 -2.20
CA ILE A 223 18.38 -20.19 -2.36
C ILE A 223 18.13 -19.42 -1.08
N VAL A 224 18.01 -18.09 -1.18
CA VAL A 224 17.75 -17.23 -0.02
C VAL A 224 16.39 -16.55 -0.22
N TYR A 225 15.52 -16.71 0.75
CA TYR A 225 14.28 -15.94 0.84
C TYR A 225 14.43 -14.87 1.92
N ALA A 226 14.27 -13.61 1.53
CA ALA A 226 14.28 -12.46 2.43
C ALA A 226 12.92 -11.75 2.36
N GLY A 227 12.06 -11.98 3.36
CA GLY A 227 10.72 -11.38 3.40
C GLY A 227 9.87 -11.92 4.54
N LEU A 228 8.64 -11.39 4.66
CA LEU A 228 7.65 -11.91 5.60
C LEU A 228 7.13 -13.26 5.14
N LEU A 229 7.06 -14.22 6.05
CA LEU A 229 6.44 -15.50 5.78
C LEU A 229 4.91 -15.36 5.85
N GLY A 230 4.23 -15.80 4.81
CA GLY A 230 2.77 -15.77 4.73
C GLY A 230 2.24 -16.77 3.72
N VAL A 231 0.93 -16.98 3.70
CA VAL A 231 0.27 -17.92 2.79
C VAL A 231 0.54 -17.57 1.32
N ALA A 232 0.53 -16.29 0.98
CA ALA A 232 0.75 -15.82 -0.39
C ALA A 232 2.16 -16.12 -0.95
N GLN A 233 3.14 -16.35 -0.10
CA GLN A 233 4.53 -16.63 -0.49
C GLN A 233 4.80 -18.10 -0.79
N ASN A 234 3.91 -18.98 -0.35
CA ASN A 234 3.95 -20.44 -0.59
C ASN A 234 5.33 -21.08 -0.37
N ILE A 235 6.03 -20.65 0.70
CA ILE A 235 7.42 -21.06 0.98
C ILE A 235 7.54 -22.57 1.25
N LEU A 236 6.49 -23.19 1.82
CA LEU A 236 6.49 -24.63 2.06
C LEU A 236 6.58 -25.43 0.76
N GLU A 237 5.88 -24.99 -0.29
CA GLU A 237 5.94 -25.63 -1.61
C GLU A 237 7.32 -25.43 -2.25
N LEU A 238 7.91 -24.24 -2.12
CA LEU A 238 9.27 -23.97 -2.58
C LEU A 238 10.29 -24.91 -1.91
N ILE A 239 10.15 -25.13 -0.59
CA ILE A 239 10.99 -26.07 0.15
C ILE A 239 10.77 -27.50 -0.38
N ALA A 240 9.52 -27.92 -0.55
CA ALA A 240 9.21 -29.27 -1.06
C ALA A 240 9.81 -29.50 -2.46
N VAL A 241 9.66 -28.51 -3.38
CA VAL A 241 10.25 -28.58 -4.73
C VAL A 241 11.79 -28.63 -4.66
N SER A 242 12.42 -27.92 -3.72
CA SER A 242 13.87 -27.95 -3.58
C SER A 242 14.41 -29.34 -3.22
N TYR A 243 13.66 -30.11 -2.42
CA TYR A 243 14.03 -31.47 -2.08
C TYR A 243 13.81 -32.48 -3.22
N THR A 244 12.80 -32.23 -4.06
CA THR A 244 12.42 -33.19 -5.12
C THR A 244 13.14 -32.93 -6.44
N HIS A 245 13.49 -31.69 -6.75
CA HIS A 245 14.02 -31.31 -8.07
C HIS A 245 15.44 -30.71 -8.03
N LEU A 246 15.89 -30.21 -6.89
CA LEU A 246 17.21 -29.59 -6.79
C LEU A 246 18.26 -30.49 -6.11
N THR A 247 17.84 -31.53 -5.41
CA THR A 247 18.72 -32.61 -4.98
C THR A 247 18.74 -33.67 -6.07
N LEU A 248 19.68 -33.58 -7.01
CA LEU A 248 19.96 -34.69 -7.89
C LEU A 248 20.45 -35.88 -7.04
N PRO A 249 19.90 -37.09 -7.27
CA PRO A 249 20.51 -38.27 -6.66
C PRO A 249 21.93 -38.37 -7.15
N THR A 250 22.90 -38.13 -6.26
CA THR A 250 24.28 -38.46 -6.51
C THR A 250 24.36 -39.99 -6.54
N ASN A 251 24.26 -40.58 -7.73
CA ASN A 251 24.75 -41.94 -7.92
C ASN A 251 26.23 -41.90 -7.60
N ARG A 252 26.58 -42.28 -6.39
CA ARG A 252 27.92 -42.75 -6.08
C ARG A 252 27.93 -44.24 -6.46
N GLU A 253 28.42 -44.54 -7.65
CA GLU A 253 29.04 -45.82 -7.91
C GLU A 253 30.38 -45.91 -7.21
#